data_34da86c9d3f97d4df457a445015003e1
#
_entry.id   34da86c9d3f97d4df457a445015003e1
#
_cell.length_a   1.000
_cell.length_b   1.000
_cell.length_c   1.000
_cell.angle_alpha   90.00
_cell.angle_beta   90.00
_cell.angle_gamma   90.00
#
_symmetry.space_group_name_H-M   'P 1'
#
loop_
_entity.id
_entity.type
_entity.pdbx_description
1 polymer ?
#
loop_
_entity_poly.entity_id
_entity_poly.type
_entity_poly.pdbx_seq_one_letter_code
_entity_poly.pdbx_strand_id
1 'polypeptide(L)'
;MDFLIDALTNWLKEMLVGGIMSNLSGMFDSVNSQVADISVQIGQTPQGWNPDIFNMIHTLSESIMVPIAGVLLAIVMTIELIQMIADRNNLHDVDTWMLFKWVFKSAAAILIVTNTWSIVMGVFDMAQSVVAQASGIIGSDAAIDISQVMADMEPRLMEMDLGPLIGLWVQSLFIGITMWAMYICIFIVLYGRMIEIYLVTSVAPVPMAAMMGKEWGGMGQNYLRSLLALGFQAFLIIVCVAIYAVLVQNIATEEDVIMAIWTCVGYTVLLCFTLFKTGSLAKAIFQAH
;
A
#
# COMPACT_ATOMS: atom_id res chain seq x y z
N MET A 1 45.87 -16.23 -38.74
CA MET A 1 45.14 -15.02 -38.43
C MET A 1 43.74 -15.39 -37.88
N ASP A 2 43.13 -16.41 -38.46
CA ASP A 2 41.78 -16.89 -38.03
C ASP A 2 41.73 -17.38 -36.58
N PHE A 3 42.75 -18.10 -36.10
CA PHE A 3 42.83 -18.54 -34.69
C PHE A 3 42.81 -17.38 -33.67
N LEU A 4 43.45 -16.25 -33.98
CA LEU A 4 43.45 -15.08 -33.10
C LEU A 4 42.09 -14.34 -33.14
N ILE A 5 41.46 -14.32 -34.31
CA ILE A 5 40.13 -13.73 -34.50
C ILE A 5 39.09 -14.56 -33.75
N ASP A 6 39.13 -15.89 -33.85
CA ASP A 6 38.22 -16.79 -33.13
C ASP A 6 38.40 -16.71 -31.61
N ALA A 7 39.65 -16.66 -31.14
CA ALA A 7 39.95 -16.52 -29.73
C ALA A 7 39.45 -15.17 -29.17
N LEU A 8 39.62 -14.08 -29.92
CA LEU A 8 39.11 -12.76 -29.53
C LEU A 8 37.58 -12.72 -29.55
N THR A 9 36.96 -13.33 -30.55
CA THR A 9 35.50 -13.43 -30.68
C THR A 9 34.90 -14.22 -29.52
N ASN A 10 35.48 -15.34 -29.13
CA ASN A 10 35.02 -16.15 -28.02
C ASN A 10 35.19 -15.41 -26.68
N TRP A 11 36.32 -14.76 -26.45
CA TRP A 11 36.54 -13.94 -25.26
C TRP A 11 35.51 -12.79 -25.14
N LEU A 12 35.23 -12.13 -26.30
CA LEU A 12 34.22 -11.05 -26.30
C LEU A 12 32.81 -11.58 -26.03
N LYS A 13 32.45 -12.76 -26.59
CA LYS A 13 31.18 -13.43 -26.28
C LYS A 13 31.06 -13.76 -24.80
N GLU A 14 32.07 -14.36 -24.18
CA GLU A 14 32.09 -14.68 -22.75
C GLU A 14 31.88 -13.42 -21.89
N MET A 15 32.56 -12.32 -22.25
CA MET A 15 32.42 -11.06 -21.52
C MET A 15 31.00 -10.47 -21.65
N LEU A 16 30.44 -10.49 -22.87
CA LEU A 16 29.07 -9.99 -23.11
C LEU A 16 28.01 -10.87 -22.43
N VAL A 17 28.13 -12.18 -22.55
CA VAL A 17 27.22 -13.15 -21.90
C VAL A 17 27.30 -13.00 -20.38
N GLY A 18 28.51 -12.93 -19.82
CA GLY A 18 28.68 -12.68 -18.37
C GLY A 18 28.04 -11.37 -17.93
N GLY A 19 28.15 -10.30 -18.71
CA GLY A 19 27.50 -9.02 -18.44
C GLY A 19 25.98 -9.10 -18.49
N ILE A 20 25.42 -9.76 -19.52
CA ILE A 20 23.98 -9.98 -19.66
C ILE A 20 23.45 -10.81 -18.46
N MET A 21 24.12 -11.93 -18.18
CA MET A 21 23.73 -12.82 -17.06
C MET A 21 23.76 -12.11 -15.71
N SER A 22 24.80 -11.30 -15.46
CA SER A 22 24.90 -10.49 -14.25
C SER A 22 23.77 -9.46 -14.14
N ASN A 23 23.43 -8.76 -15.22
CA ASN A 23 22.35 -7.78 -15.24
C ASN A 23 20.97 -8.45 -15.03
N LEU A 24 20.75 -9.64 -15.60
CA LEU A 24 19.52 -10.41 -15.46
C LEU A 24 19.38 -10.98 -14.04
N SER A 25 20.44 -11.57 -13.50
CA SER A 25 20.44 -12.01 -12.09
C SER A 25 20.12 -10.85 -11.17
N GLY A 26 20.78 -9.71 -11.33
CA GLY A 26 20.51 -8.49 -10.56
C GLY A 26 19.07 -7.97 -10.70
N MET A 27 18.45 -8.12 -11.88
CA MET A 27 17.05 -7.79 -12.09
C MET A 27 16.13 -8.67 -11.25
N PHE A 28 16.30 -9.99 -11.33
CA PHE A 28 15.45 -10.93 -10.59
C PHE A 28 15.68 -10.86 -9.07
N ASP A 29 16.91 -10.65 -8.64
CA ASP A 29 17.23 -10.40 -7.22
C ASP A 29 16.55 -9.13 -6.73
N SER A 30 16.51 -8.08 -7.56
CA SER A 30 15.78 -6.85 -7.27
C SER A 30 14.27 -7.09 -7.18
N VAL A 31 13.70 -7.91 -8.06
CA VAL A 31 12.28 -8.29 -8.03
C VAL A 31 11.95 -9.04 -6.75
N ASN A 32 12.71 -10.07 -6.40
CA ASN A 32 12.51 -10.86 -5.19
C ASN A 32 12.64 -9.99 -3.93
N SER A 33 13.65 -9.12 -3.88
CA SER A 33 13.84 -8.16 -2.79
C SER A 33 12.66 -7.20 -2.67
N GLN A 34 12.17 -6.65 -3.78
CA GLN A 34 11.00 -5.75 -3.78
C GLN A 34 9.74 -6.44 -3.28
N VAL A 35 9.45 -7.66 -3.71
CA VAL A 35 8.30 -8.45 -3.25
C VAL A 35 8.39 -8.70 -1.74
N ALA A 36 9.56 -9.05 -1.24
CA ALA A 36 9.81 -9.26 0.19
C ALA A 36 9.65 -7.93 0.97
N ASP A 37 10.25 -6.83 0.51
CA ASP A 37 10.18 -5.52 1.14
C ASP A 37 8.74 -5.00 1.20
N ILE A 38 7.98 -5.13 0.11
CA ILE A 38 6.56 -4.75 0.08
C ILE A 38 5.80 -5.54 1.14
N SER A 39 5.98 -6.86 1.19
CA SER A 39 5.28 -7.74 2.14
C SER A 39 5.58 -7.37 3.59
N VAL A 40 6.84 -7.07 3.91
CA VAL A 40 7.27 -6.63 5.26
C VAL A 40 6.69 -5.26 5.59
N GLN A 41 6.81 -4.27 4.71
CA GLN A 41 6.36 -2.90 4.95
C GLN A 41 4.85 -2.81 5.12
N ILE A 42 4.08 -3.56 4.33
CA ILE A 42 2.60 -3.57 4.41
C ILE A 42 2.12 -4.26 5.68
N GLY A 43 2.85 -5.28 6.15
CA GLY A 43 2.54 -6.00 7.38
C GLY A 43 2.80 -5.20 8.67
N GLN A 44 3.40 -4.01 8.60
CA GLN A 44 3.67 -3.20 9.78
C GLN A 44 2.46 -2.37 10.22
N THR A 45 2.24 -2.31 11.55
CA THR A 45 1.31 -1.33 12.15
C THR A 45 1.91 0.08 12.06
N PRO A 46 1.09 1.15 12.15
CA PRO A 46 1.62 2.51 12.25
C PRO A 46 2.63 2.67 13.39
N GLN A 47 2.38 2.05 14.55
CA GLN A 47 3.31 2.07 15.68
C GLN A 47 4.62 1.34 15.38
N GLY A 48 4.56 0.19 14.70
CA GLY A 48 5.73 -0.63 14.37
C GLY A 48 6.59 -0.02 13.27
N TRP A 49 6.00 0.77 12.37
CA TRP A 49 6.71 1.38 11.25
C TRP A 49 7.67 2.50 11.70
N ASN A 50 7.22 3.41 12.54
CA ASN A 50 8.06 4.45 13.13
C ASN A 50 7.48 4.92 14.48
N PRO A 51 8.01 4.42 15.62
CA PRO A 51 7.51 4.77 16.93
C PRO A 51 7.61 6.28 17.28
N ASP A 52 8.63 6.97 16.77
CA ASP A 52 8.81 8.40 17.06
C ASP A 52 7.76 9.24 16.36
N ILE A 53 7.48 8.98 15.07
CA ILE A 53 6.41 9.64 14.33
C ILE A 53 5.07 9.30 14.96
N PHE A 54 4.83 8.02 15.30
CA PHE A 54 3.61 7.57 15.96
C PHE A 54 3.33 8.36 17.25
N ASN A 55 4.33 8.46 18.15
CA ASN A 55 4.20 9.18 19.42
C ASN A 55 3.97 10.67 19.21
N MET A 56 4.66 11.28 18.25
CA MET A 56 4.46 12.68 17.88
C MET A 56 3.02 12.94 17.41
N ILE A 57 2.50 12.13 16.50
CA ILE A 57 1.14 12.26 15.95
C ILE A 57 0.09 11.97 17.03
N HIS A 58 0.33 10.98 17.89
CA HIS A 58 -0.54 10.69 19.05
C HIS A 58 -0.64 11.91 19.96
N THR A 59 0.50 12.50 20.35
CA THR A 59 0.53 13.71 21.19
C THR A 59 -0.19 14.89 20.53
N LEU A 60 0.00 15.11 19.21
CA LEU A 60 -0.72 16.15 18.46
C LEU A 60 -2.22 15.90 18.48
N SER A 61 -2.67 14.67 18.24
CA SER A 61 -4.08 14.30 18.25
C SER A 61 -4.70 14.53 19.62
N GLU A 62 -4.07 14.07 20.70
CA GLU A 62 -4.61 14.20 22.06
C GLU A 62 -4.55 15.62 22.61
N SER A 63 -3.43 16.32 22.41
CA SER A 63 -3.22 17.63 23.04
C SER A 63 -3.89 18.77 22.30
N ILE A 64 -4.11 18.64 20.99
CA ILE A 64 -4.64 19.72 20.13
C ILE A 64 -6.00 19.34 19.55
N MET A 65 -6.13 18.17 18.92
CA MET A 65 -7.34 17.84 18.18
C MET A 65 -8.49 17.38 19.08
N VAL A 66 -8.23 16.66 20.17
CA VAL A 66 -9.29 16.26 21.12
C VAL A 66 -9.95 17.48 21.78
N PRO A 67 -9.23 18.50 22.28
CA PRO A 67 -9.86 19.74 22.79
C PRO A 67 -10.70 20.46 21.72
N ILE A 68 -10.22 20.58 20.49
CA ILE A 68 -10.98 21.20 19.38
C ILE A 68 -12.23 20.39 19.08
N ALA A 69 -12.11 19.07 19.02
CA ALA A 69 -13.24 18.17 18.83
C ALA A 69 -14.25 18.24 19.97
N GLY A 70 -13.79 18.47 21.20
CA GLY A 70 -14.65 18.69 22.37
C GLY A 70 -15.51 19.96 22.23
N VAL A 71 -14.93 21.06 21.75
CA VAL A 71 -15.69 22.28 21.46
C VAL A 71 -16.70 22.05 20.34
N LEU A 72 -16.27 21.39 19.25
CA LEU A 72 -17.16 21.06 18.15
C LEU A 72 -18.31 20.15 18.62
N LEU A 73 -18.01 19.15 19.42
CA LEU A 73 -19.02 18.25 19.99
C LEU A 73 -20.03 19.01 20.85
N ALA A 74 -19.59 19.95 21.69
CA ALA A 74 -20.48 20.79 22.50
C ALA A 74 -21.44 21.60 21.61
N ILE A 75 -20.95 22.20 20.54
CA ILE A 75 -21.76 22.93 19.55
C ILE A 75 -22.80 22.00 18.91
N VAL A 76 -22.34 20.85 18.37
CA VAL A 76 -23.19 19.86 17.70
C VAL A 76 -24.29 19.36 18.62
N MET A 77 -23.95 19.00 19.86
CA MET A 77 -24.93 18.50 20.84
C MET A 77 -25.91 19.60 21.29
N THR A 78 -25.47 20.84 21.37
CA THR A 78 -26.35 21.98 21.68
C THR A 78 -27.36 22.23 20.56
N ILE A 79 -26.89 22.24 19.28
CA ILE A 79 -27.77 22.38 18.11
C ILE A 79 -28.80 21.26 18.11
N GLU A 80 -28.38 20.03 18.35
CA GLU A 80 -29.26 18.86 18.36
C GLU A 80 -30.31 18.96 19.48
N LEU A 81 -29.93 19.47 20.66
CA LEU A 81 -30.89 19.73 21.76
C LEU A 81 -31.94 20.78 21.34
N ILE A 82 -31.47 21.89 20.72
CA ILE A 82 -32.37 22.95 20.26
C ILE A 82 -33.35 22.40 19.21
N GLN A 83 -32.84 21.63 18.22
CA GLN A 83 -33.68 21.01 17.19
C GLN A 83 -34.70 20.04 17.81
N MET A 84 -34.27 19.24 18.79
CA MET A 84 -35.13 18.30 19.48
C MET A 84 -36.30 19.00 20.22
N ILE A 85 -36.05 20.18 20.77
CA ILE A 85 -37.05 21.01 21.43
C ILE A 85 -37.94 21.73 20.41
N ALA A 86 -37.32 22.27 19.32
CA ALA A 86 -38.03 23.06 18.30
C ALA A 86 -38.96 22.20 17.43
N ASP A 87 -38.59 20.94 17.15
CA ASP A 87 -39.41 20.00 16.35
C ASP A 87 -40.75 19.66 17.07
N ARG A 88 -40.92 20.03 18.35
CA ARG A 88 -42.13 19.89 19.12
C ARG A 88 -42.82 21.25 19.29
N ASN A 89 -43.98 21.43 18.67
CA ASN A 89 -44.76 22.68 18.68
C ASN A 89 -45.19 23.16 20.06
N ASN A 90 -45.00 22.36 21.14
CA ASN A 90 -45.36 22.70 22.52
C ASN A 90 -44.24 22.30 23.48
N LEU A 91 -43.71 23.27 24.23
CA LEU A 91 -42.73 23.05 25.31
C LEU A 91 -43.26 22.15 26.45
N HIS A 92 -44.61 21.96 26.54
CA HIS A 92 -45.26 21.08 27.52
C HIS A 92 -45.12 19.58 27.19
N ASP A 93 -44.75 19.22 25.95
CA ASP A 93 -44.64 17.83 25.51
C ASP A 93 -43.17 17.33 25.51
N VAL A 94 -42.23 18.02 26.16
CA VAL A 94 -40.85 17.55 26.34
C VAL A 94 -40.86 16.39 27.35
N ASP A 95 -40.89 15.18 26.83
CA ASP A 95 -40.85 13.96 27.61
C ASP A 95 -39.48 13.77 28.27
N THR A 96 -39.46 13.47 29.57
CA THR A 96 -38.26 13.17 30.36
C THR A 96 -37.39 12.08 29.68
N TRP A 97 -38.04 11.13 28.98
CA TRP A 97 -37.37 10.09 28.20
C TRP A 97 -36.53 10.62 27.05
N MET A 98 -36.93 11.72 26.45
CA MET A 98 -36.24 12.37 25.34
C MET A 98 -34.96 13.05 25.82
N LEU A 99 -35.00 13.73 26.95
CA LEU A 99 -33.81 14.30 27.60
C LEU A 99 -32.85 13.21 28.04
N PHE A 100 -33.35 12.09 28.55
CA PHE A 100 -32.52 10.95 28.90
C PHE A 100 -31.78 10.38 27.69
N LYS A 101 -32.43 10.21 26.53
CA LYS A 101 -31.81 9.78 25.29
C LYS A 101 -30.69 10.72 24.83
N TRP A 102 -30.95 12.05 24.96
CA TRP A 102 -29.94 13.05 24.59
C TRP A 102 -28.72 13.00 25.52
N VAL A 103 -28.94 12.90 26.84
CA VAL A 103 -27.86 12.77 27.84
C VAL A 103 -27.03 11.50 27.55
N PHE A 104 -27.68 10.37 27.31
CA PHE A 104 -27.00 9.12 27.00
C PHE A 104 -26.19 9.24 25.69
N LYS A 105 -26.77 9.84 24.64
CA LYS A 105 -26.07 10.10 23.38
C LYS A 105 -24.86 11.00 23.57
N SER A 106 -25.00 12.06 24.39
CA SER A 106 -23.90 12.98 24.70
C SER A 106 -22.77 12.27 25.45
N ALA A 107 -23.08 11.42 26.41
CA ALA A 107 -22.09 10.63 27.15
C ALA A 107 -21.35 9.66 26.22
N ALA A 108 -22.09 8.95 25.38
CA ALA A 108 -21.49 8.05 24.38
C ALA A 108 -20.59 8.82 23.39
N ALA A 109 -21.03 10.01 22.96
CA ALA A 109 -20.26 10.87 22.07
C ALA A 109 -18.92 11.33 22.70
N ILE A 110 -18.94 11.73 23.96
CA ILE A 110 -17.74 12.10 24.71
C ILE A 110 -16.78 10.90 24.78
N LEU A 111 -17.28 9.70 25.12
CA LEU A 111 -16.47 8.49 25.17
C LEU A 111 -15.83 8.15 23.80
N ILE A 112 -16.54 8.32 22.71
CA ILE A 112 -16.02 8.08 21.37
C ILE A 112 -14.92 9.09 21.01
N VAL A 113 -15.16 10.38 21.26
CA VAL A 113 -14.20 11.44 20.95
C VAL A 113 -12.92 11.31 21.77
N THR A 114 -13.05 11.03 23.07
CA THR A 114 -11.88 10.86 23.96
C THR A 114 -11.09 9.58 23.69
N ASN A 115 -11.71 8.53 23.13
CA ASN A 115 -11.06 7.28 22.77
C ASN A 115 -10.82 7.13 21.27
N THR A 116 -10.91 8.23 20.51
CA THR A 116 -10.77 8.19 19.03
C THR A 116 -9.47 7.53 18.59
N TRP A 117 -8.36 7.83 19.26
CA TRP A 117 -7.06 7.22 18.93
C TRP A 117 -7.12 5.69 18.99
N SER A 118 -7.61 5.14 20.09
CA SER A 118 -7.73 3.68 20.27
C SER A 118 -8.66 3.04 19.24
N ILE A 119 -9.77 3.73 18.89
CA ILE A 119 -10.71 3.25 17.87
C ILE A 119 -10.02 3.19 16.49
N VAL A 120 -9.32 4.25 16.11
CA VAL A 120 -8.62 4.34 14.82
C VAL A 120 -7.49 3.31 14.73
N MET A 121 -6.69 3.16 15.79
CA MET A 121 -5.65 2.13 15.82
C MET A 121 -6.24 0.72 15.73
N GLY A 122 -7.35 0.45 16.39
CA GLY A 122 -8.06 -0.83 16.29
C GLY A 122 -8.50 -1.17 14.86
N VAL A 123 -8.84 -0.18 14.04
CA VAL A 123 -9.13 -0.40 12.60
C VAL A 123 -7.87 -0.83 11.84
N PHE A 124 -6.72 -0.20 12.11
CA PHE A 124 -5.46 -0.58 11.45
C PHE A 124 -4.94 -1.93 11.94
N ASP A 125 -5.08 -2.27 13.23
CA ASP A 125 -4.71 -3.57 13.78
C ASP A 125 -5.55 -4.70 13.15
N MET A 126 -6.85 -4.45 12.95
CA MET A 126 -7.75 -5.37 12.25
C MET A 126 -7.33 -5.54 10.79
N ALA A 127 -7.04 -4.45 10.09
CA ALA A 127 -6.56 -4.49 8.71
C ALA A 127 -5.23 -5.25 8.60
N GLN A 128 -4.30 -5.06 9.54
CA GLN A 128 -3.06 -5.79 9.58
C GLN A 128 -3.27 -7.30 9.81
N SER A 129 -4.20 -7.69 10.66
CA SER A 129 -4.51 -9.11 10.87
C SER A 129 -5.01 -9.78 9.57
N VAL A 130 -5.80 -9.06 8.77
CA VAL A 130 -6.25 -9.53 7.43
C VAL A 130 -5.06 -9.66 6.48
N VAL A 131 -4.15 -8.68 6.47
CA VAL A 131 -2.92 -8.73 5.66
C VAL A 131 -2.05 -9.92 6.05
N ALA A 132 -1.84 -10.14 7.35
CA ALA A 132 -1.04 -11.27 7.84
C ALA A 132 -1.64 -12.63 7.44
N GLN A 133 -2.96 -12.78 7.51
CA GLN A 133 -3.65 -14.00 7.06
C GLN A 133 -3.52 -14.17 5.54
N ALA A 134 -3.70 -13.10 4.76
CA ALA A 134 -3.54 -13.14 3.32
C ALA A 134 -2.10 -13.49 2.91
N SER A 135 -1.09 -12.91 3.58
CA SER A 135 0.32 -13.24 3.36
C SER A 135 0.62 -14.70 3.67
N GLY A 136 -0.01 -15.28 4.70
CA GLY A 136 0.13 -16.70 5.03
C GLY A 136 -0.45 -17.64 3.97
N ILE A 137 -1.51 -17.23 3.25
CA ILE A 137 -2.12 -18.00 2.15
C ILE A 137 -1.28 -17.87 0.87
N ILE A 138 -0.80 -16.66 0.60
CA ILE A 138 0.03 -16.34 -0.57
C ILE A 138 1.46 -16.92 -0.41
N GLY A 139 1.90 -17.07 0.79
CA GLY A 139 2.97 -17.83 1.41
C GLY A 139 4.30 -17.90 0.68
N SER A 140 4.92 -19.06 0.82
CA SER A 140 6.24 -19.50 0.38
C SER A 140 6.44 -19.54 -1.15
N ASP A 141 5.38 -19.42 -1.94
CA ASP A 141 5.42 -19.60 -3.40
C ASP A 141 5.75 -18.30 -4.15
N ALA A 142 5.91 -17.19 -3.43
CA ALA A 142 6.21 -15.88 -4.04
C ALA A 142 7.69 -15.69 -4.40
N ALA A 143 8.61 -16.51 -3.90
CA ALA A 143 10.01 -16.46 -4.28
C ALA A 143 10.20 -17.10 -5.66
N ILE A 144 10.72 -16.32 -6.61
CA ILE A 144 10.97 -16.76 -7.98
C ILE A 144 12.32 -17.46 -7.99
N ASP A 145 12.34 -18.78 -8.19
CA ASP A 145 13.57 -19.52 -8.41
C ASP A 145 13.91 -19.51 -9.92
N ILE A 146 14.89 -18.69 -10.26
CA ILE A 146 15.37 -18.50 -11.63
C ILE A 146 16.64 -19.31 -11.94
N SER A 147 17.12 -20.09 -10.99
CA SER A 147 18.41 -20.79 -11.12
C SER A 147 18.44 -21.68 -12.38
N GLN A 148 17.35 -22.38 -12.67
CA GLN A 148 17.22 -23.20 -13.86
C GLN A 148 17.12 -22.36 -15.12
N VAL A 149 16.32 -21.29 -15.09
CA VAL A 149 16.15 -20.38 -16.24
C VAL A 149 17.48 -19.76 -16.63
N MET A 150 18.25 -19.31 -15.64
CA MET A 150 19.59 -18.75 -15.88
C MET A 150 20.55 -19.78 -16.45
N ALA A 151 20.55 -21.01 -15.92
CA ALA A 151 21.39 -22.10 -16.40
C ALA A 151 21.07 -22.49 -17.87
N ASP A 152 19.80 -22.45 -18.27
CA ASP A 152 19.36 -22.76 -19.63
C ASP A 152 19.62 -21.59 -20.62
N MET A 153 19.68 -20.37 -20.13
CA MET A 153 19.93 -19.16 -20.94
C MET A 153 21.39 -19.03 -21.35
N GLU A 154 22.34 -19.32 -20.48
CA GLU A 154 23.78 -19.13 -20.74
C GLU A 154 24.25 -19.82 -22.00
N PRO A 155 23.99 -21.14 -22.25
CA PRO A 155 24.40 -21.81 -23.49
C PRO A 155 23.73 -21.23 -24.73
N ARG A 156 22.44 -20.82 -24.64
CA ARG A 156 21.73 -20.21 -25.76
C ARG A 156 22.33 -18.86 -26.14
N LEU A 157 22.74 -18.05 -25.18
CA LEU A 157 23.42 -16.77 -25.42
C LEU A 157 24.79 -16.99 -26.07
N MET A 158 25.53 -18.03 -25.68
CA MET A 158 26.84 -18.36 -26.26
C MET A 158 26.75 -18.83 -27.73
N GLU A 159 25.63 -19.40 -28.14
CA GLU A 159 25.38 -19.80 -29.55
C GLU A 159 25.03 -18.60 -30.44
N MET A 160 24.62 -17.45 -29.87
CA MET A 160 24.26 -16.28 -30.68
C MET A 160 25.45 -15.62 -31.35
N ASP A 161 25.17 -14.95 -32.47
CA ASP A 161 26.17 -14.10 -33.13
C ASP A 161 26.49 -12.84 -32.34
N LEU A 162 27.68 -12.27 -32.51
CA LEU A 162 28.14 -11.06 -31.78
C LEU A 162 27.21 -9.86 -31.94
N GLY A 163 26.64 -9.64 -33.13
CA GLY A 163 25.77 -8.49 -33.39
C GLY A 163 24.53 -8.48 -32.49
N PRO A 164 23.69 -9.52 -32.53
CA PRO A 164 22.55 -9.67 -31.60
C PRO A 164 22.96 -9.65 -30.12
N LEU A 165 24.09 -10.24 -29.76
CA LEU A 165 24.59 -10.31 -28.39
C LEU A 165 24.95 -8.92 -27.84
N ILE A 166 25.60 -8.07 -28.63
CA ILE A 166 25.88 -6.67 -28.27
C ILE A 166 24.53 -5.90 -28.06
N GLY A 167 23.57 -6.12 -28.95
CA GLY A 167 22.24 -5.54 -28.83
C GLY A 167 21.55 -5.92 -27.51
N LEU A 168 21.61 -7.20 -27.14
CA LEU A 168 21.09 -7.69 -25.86
C LEU A 168 21.82 -7.10 -24.65
N TRP A 169 23.15 -7.01 -24.73
CA TRP A 169 23.92 -6.40 -23.63
C TRP A 169 23.54 -4.94 -23.41
N VAL A 170 23.39 -4.15 -24.46
CA VAL A 170 22.91 -2.77 -24.37
C VAL A 170 21.49 -2.71 -23.77
N GLN A 171 20.58 -3.60 -24.23
CA GLN A 171 19.23 -3.68 -23.70
C GLN A 171 19.23 -4.04 -22.20
N SER A 172 20.10 -4.95 -21.75
CA SER A 172 20.20 -5.35 -20.34
C SER A 172 20.62 -4.19 -19.42
N LEU A 173 21.38 -3.23 -19.89
CA LEU A 173 21.72 -2.01 -19.14
C LEU A 173 20.49 -1.12 -18.90
N PHE A 174 19.60 -0.98 -19.90
CA PHE A 174 18.35 -0.22 -19.75
C PHE A 174 17.39 -0.87 -18.75
N ILE A 175 17.41 -2.20 -18.61
CA ILE A 175 16.62 -2.93 -17.62
C ILE A 175 16.97 -2.48 -16.20
N GLY A 176 18.26 -2.37 -15.88
CA GLY A 176 18.71 -1.90 -14.57
C GLY A 176 18.16 -0.50 -14.21
N ILE A 177 18.18 0.42 -15.17
CA ILE A 177 17.62 1.77 -14.99
C ILE A 177 16.11 1.72 -14.76
N THR A 178 15.40 0.89 -15.53
CA THR A 178 13.94 0.72 -15.39
C THR A 178 13.59 0.14 -14.02
N MET A 179 14.31 -0.89 -13.57
CA MET A 179 14.10 -1.51 -12.25
C MET A 179 14.36 -0.53 -11.12
N TRP A 180 15.40 0.31 -11.21
CA TRP A 180 15.66 1.37 -10.25
C TRP A 180 14.52 2.40 -10.19
N ALA A 181 14.00 2.84 -11.34
CA ALA A 181 12.85 3.75 -11.39
C ALA A 181 11.59 3.12 -10.75
N MET A 182 11.35 1.81 -11.00
CA MET A 182 10.23 1.08 -10.41
C MET A 182 10.37 0.95 -8.88
N TYR A 183 11.58 0.71 -8.37
CA TYR A 183 11.84 0.72 -6.93
C TYR A 183 11.42 2.05 -6.28
N ILE A 184 11.76 3.19 -6.90
CA ILE A 184 11.33 4.51 -6.41
C ILE A 184 9.79 4.63 -6.42
N CYS A 185 9.12 4.16 -7.47
CA CYS A 185 7.67 4.19 -7.56
C CYS A 185 7.01 3.38 -6.42
N ILE A 186 7.50 2.17 -6.17
CA ILE A 186 7.02 1.32 -5.08
C ILE A 186 7.25 1.99 -3.72
N PHE A 187 8.45 2.52 -3.49
CA PHE A 187 8.78 3.27 -2.28
C PHE A 187 7.78 4.41 -2.04
N ILE A 188 7.49 5.22 -3.07
CA ILE A 188 6.53 6.33 -2.96
C ILE A 188 5.13 5.83 -2.56
N VAL A 189 4.67 4.73 -3.11
CA VAL A 189 3.34 4.17 -2.77
C VAL A 189 3.28 3.69 -1.33
N LEU A 190 4.29 2.96 -0.86
CA LEU A 190 4.32 2.39 0.49
C LEU A 190 4.48 3.46 1.56
N TYR A 191 5.46 4.33 1.40
CA TYR A 191 5.71 5.42 2.36
C TYR A 191 4.62 6.48 2.31
N GLY A 192 4.13 6.80 1.11
CA GLY A 192 3.00 7.72 0.91
C GLY A 192 1.75 7.24 1.64
N ARG A 193 1.43 5.94 1.59
CA ARG A 193 0.33 5.34 2.35
C ARG A 193 0.52 5.53 3.85
N MET A 194 1.71 5.25 4.41
CA MET A 194 1.95 5.41 5.85
C MET A 194 1.83 6.87 6.29
N ILE A 195 2.33 7.81 5.49
CA ILE A 195 2.15 9.24 5.74
C ILE A 195 0.67 9.62 5.70
N GLU A 196 -0.11 9.13 4.72
CA GLU A 196 -1.55 9.38 4.63
C GLU A 196 -2.28 8.84 5.87
N ILE A 197 -1.92 7.65 6.37
CA ILE A 197 -2.46 7.09 7.61
C ILE A 197 -2.21 8.04 8.79
N TYR A 198 -0.99 8.52 8.99
CA TYR A 198 -0.67 9.44 10.08
C TYR A 198 -1.42 10.78 9.96
N LEU A 199 -1.51 11.34 8.75
CA LEU A 199 -2.23 12.59 8.51
C LEU A 199 -3.72 12.44 8.83
N VAL A 200 -4.36 11.38 8.33
CA VAL A 200 -5.78 11.12 8.58
C VAL A 200 -6.04 10.84 10.06
N THR A 201 -5.16 10.09 10.71
CA THR A 201 -5.27 9.75 12.14
C THR A 201 -5.09 10.98 13.03
N SER A 202 -4.18 11.90 12.67
CA SER A 202 -3.92 13.09 13.47
C SER A 202 -5.16 13.96 13.70
N VAL A 203 -6.05 14.05 12.71
CA VAL A 203 -7.28 14.88 12.74
C VAL A 203 -8.54 14.10 13.12
N ALA A 204 -8.42 12.82 13.41
CA ALA A 204 -9.52 11.90 13.66
C ALA A 204 -10.57 12.39 14.67
N PRO A 205 -10.22 13.04 15.80
CA PRO A 205 -11.23 13.48 16.78
C PRO A 205 -12.29 14.42 16.21
N VAL A 206 -11.93 15.27 15.23
CA VAL A 206 -12.84 16.27 14.65
C VAL A 206 -13.99 15.63 13.86
N PRO A 207 -13.76 14.78 12.83
CA PRO A 207 -14.85 14.11 12.13
C PRO A 207 -15.61 13.11 13.03
N MET A 208 -14.98 12.54 14.04
CA MET A 208 -15.66 11.67 15.01
C MET A 208 -16.65 12.47 15.87
N ALA A 209 -16.31 13.69 16.30
CA ALA A 209 -17.22 14.59 16.98
C ALA A 209 -18.40 15.03 16.06
N ALA A 210 -18.11 15.35 14.81
CA ALA A 210 -19.12 15.73 13.81
C ALA A 210 -20.12 14.61 13.53
N MET A 211 -19.69 13.34 13.59
CA MET A 211 -20.55 12.17 13.35
C MET A 211 -21.77 12.12 14.27
N MET A 212 -21.70 12.75 15.43
CA MET A 212 -22.76 12.70 16.43
C MET A 212 -23.96 13.60 16.08
N GLY A 213 -23.82 14.59 15.20
CA GLY A 213 -24.89 15.48 14.76
C GLY A 213 -25.65 14.97 13.55
N LYS A 214 -26.97 15.27 13.47
CA LYS A 214 -27.78 14.91 12.30
C LYS A 214 -27.29 15.56 11.01
N GLU A 215 -26.94 16.83 11.06
CA GLU A 215 -26.55 17.61 9.87
C GLU A 215 -25.11 17.32 9.43
N TRP A 216 -24.20 17.07 10.38
CA TRP A 216 -22.77 16.92 10.14
C TRP A 216 -22.32 15.46 10.17
N GLY A 217 -23.22 14.54 10.46
CA GLY A 217 -22.92 13.11 10.60
C GLY A 217 -22.34 12.48 9.34
N GLY A 218 -22.66 13.02 8.16
CA GLY A 218 -22.09 12.59 6.90
C GLY A 218 -20.55 12.74 6.82
N MET A 219 -20.00 13.79 7.46
CA MET A 219 -18.55 14.00 7.52
C MET A 219 -17.86 12.87 8.28
N GLY A 220 -18.37 12.51 9.47
CA GLY A 220 -17.80 11.44 10.28
C GLY A 220 -17.97 10.06 9.63
N GLN A 221 -19.12 9.80 9.01
CA GLN A 221 -19.33 8.54 8.28
C GLN A 221 -18.37 8.41 7.09
N ASN A 222 -18.17 9.48 6.31
CA ASN A 222 -17.22 9.47 5.22
C ASN A 222 -15.77 9.30 5.71
N TYR A 223 -15.45 9.91 6.85
CA TYR A 223 -14.15 9.71 7.50
C TYR A 223 -13.92 8.23 7.87
N LEU A 224 -14.89 7.56 8.50
CA LEU A 224 -14.76 6.14 8.83
C LEU A 224 -14.61 5.27 7.59
N ARG A 225 -15.35 5.58 6.52
CA ARG A 225 -15.20 4.90 5.22
C ARG A 225 -13.79 5.09 4.65
N SER A 226 -13.25 6.30 4.72
CA SER A 226 -11.89 6.60 4.28
C SER A 226 -10.84 5.87 5.11
N LEU A 227 -11.04 5.77 6.42
CA LEU A 227 -10.17 5.03 7.32
C LEU A 227 -10.15 3.54 7.01
N LEU A 228 -11.34 2.94 6.80
CA LEU A 228 -11.47 1.53 6.38
C LEU A 228 -10.83 1.32 5.01
N ALA A 229 -11.00 2.25 4.07
CA ALA A 229 -10.36 2.18 2.76
C ALA A 229 -8.84 2.17 2.85
N LEU A 230 -8.23 3.02 3.69
CA LEU A 230 -6.79 3.05 3.93
C LEU A 230 -6.29 1.75 4.57
N GLY A 231 -7.04 1.19 5.54
CA GLY A 231 -6.72 -0.11 6.11
C GLY A 231 -6.76 -1.22 5.06
N PHE A 232 -7.85 -1.27 4.27
CA PHE A 232 -8.07 -2.30 3.26
C PHE A 232 -7.14 -2.18 2.05
N GLN A 233 -6.60 -0.99 1.77
CA GLN A 233 -5.60 -0.79 0.73
C GLN A 233 -4.40 -1.72 0.88
N ALA A 234 -3.97 -2.02 2.11
CA ALA A 234 -2.89 -2.96 2.39
C ALA A 234 -3.18 -4.35 1.83
N PHE A 235 -4.40 -4.85 2.01
CA PHE A 235 -4.84 -6.12 1.46
C PHE A 235 -4.79 -6.10 -0.08
N LEU A 236 -5.26 -5.04 -0.72
CA LEU A 236 -5.19 -4.91 -2.18
C LEU A 236 -3.75 -4.91 -2.69
N ILE A 237 -2.83 -4.27 -1.99
CA ILE A 237 -1.40 -4.26 -2.35
C ILE A 237 -0.83 -5.68 -2.29
N ILE A 238 -1.10 -6.45 -1.23
CA ILE A 238 -0.64 -7.85 -1.11
C ILE A 238 -1.19 -8.72 -2.24
N VAL A 239 -2.47 -8.56 -2.58
CA VAL A 239 -3.08 -9.29 -3.71
C VAL A 239 -2.40 -8.93 -5.04
N CYS A 240 -2.10 -7.64 -5.27
CA CYS A 240 -1.37 -7.22 -6.47
C CYS A 240 0.03 -7.86 -6.55
N VAL A 241 0.75 -7.89 -5.43
CA VAL A 241 2.08 -8.51 -5.35
C VAL A 241 2.02 -10.02 -5.60
N ALA A 242 1.01 -10.70 -5.06
CA ALA A 242 0.80 -12.13 -5.29
C ALA A 242 0.52 -12.43 -6.77
N ILE A 243 -0.36 -11.66 -7.41
CA ILE A 243 -0.64 -11.79 -8.85
C ILE A 243 0.65 -11.57 -9.65
N TYR A 244 1.41 -10.53 -9.30
CA TYR A 244 2.69 -10.24 -9.96
C TYR A 244 3.69 -11.41 -9.82
N ALA A 245 3.85 -11.98 -8.63
CA ALA A 245 4.74 -13.12 -8.39
C ALA A 245 4.39 -14.32 -9.29
N VAL A 246 3.09 -14.66 -9.40
CA VAL A 246 2.61 -15.75 -10.29
C VAL A 246 2.87 -15.42 -11.76
N LEU A 247 2.65 -14.15 -12.19
CA LEU A 247 2.92 -13.75 -13.58
C LEU A 247 4.40 -13.86 -13.92
N VAL A 248 5.29 -13.48 -13.01
CA VAL A 248 6.75 -13.57 -13.24
C VAL A 248 7.22 -15.02 -13.22
N GLN A 249 6.67 -15.89 -12.38
CA GLN A 249 6.99 -17.33 -12.41
C GLN A 249 6.67 -17.97 -13.77
N ASN A 250 5.59 -17.56 -14.42
CA ASN A 250 5.23 -18.07 -15.73
C ASN A 250 6.23 -17.68 -16.85
N ILE A 251 7.03 -16.62 -16.63
CA ILE A 251 8.08 -16.21 -17.59
C ILE A 251 9.19 -17.26 -17.67
N ALA A 252 9.44 -18.00 -16.61
CA ALA A 252 10.44 -19.07 -16.57
C ALA A 252 10.23 -20.16 -17.62
N THR A 253 9.01 -20.27 -18.18
CA THR A 253 8.66 -21.26 -19.22
C THR A 253 8.79 -20.72 -20.64
N GLU A 254 9.15 -19.44 -20.84
CA GLU A 254 9.32 -18.84 -22.19
C GLU A 254 10.61 -19.34 -22.84
N GLU A 255 10.49 -19.78 -24.10
CA GLU A 255 11.64 -20.24 -24.88
C GLU A 255 12.50 -19.08 -25.39
N ASP A 256 11.90 -17.90 -25.64
CA ASP A 256 12.60 -16.72 -26.13
C ASP A 256 13.08 -15.83 -24.98
N VAL A 257 14.39 -15.81 -24.78
CA VAL A 257 15.08 -15.04 -23.74
C VAL A 257 14.74 -13.53 -23.82
N ILE A 258 14.71 -12.98 -25.04
CA ILE A 258 14.44 -11.55 -25.23
C ILE A 258 13.02 -11.22 -24.82
N MET A 259 12.06 -12.06 -25.21
CA MET A 259 10.67 -11.91 -24.86
C MET A 259 10.46 -12.05 -23.34
N ALA A 260 11.10 -13.03 -22.71
CA ALA A 260 11.06 -13.24 -21.26
C ALA A 260 11.50 -11.99 -20.49
N ILE A 261 12.61 -11.39 -20.89
CA ILE A 261 13.15 -10.16 -20.27
C ILE A 261 12.15 -8.99 -20.37
N TRP A 262 11.68 -8.70 -21.58
CA TRP A 262 10.74 -7.59 -21.80
C TRP A 262 9.39 -7.81 -21.14
N THR A 263 8.93 -9.05 -21.06
CA THR A 263 7.71 -9.43 -20.34
C THR A 263 7.87 -9.19 -18.85
N CYS A 264 9.00 -9.53 -18.24
CA CYS A 264 9.28 -9.26 -16.83
C CYS A 264 9.27 -7.75 -16.54
N VAL A 265 9.94 -6.94 -17.36
CA VAL A 265 9.91 -5.48 -17.26
C VAL A 265 8.48 -4.97 -17.40
N GLY A 266 7.72 -5.48 -18.37
CA GLY A 266 6.33 -5.12 -18.58
C GLY A 266 5.44 -5.42 -17.36
N TYR A 267 5.59 -6.58 -16.75
CA TYR A 267 4.85 -6.95 -15.52
C TYR A 267 5.25 -6.09 -14.33
N THR A 268 6.52 -5.72 -14.19
CA THR A 268 6.99 -4.81 -13.14
C THR A 268 6.39 -3.42 -13.30
N VAL A 269 6.34 -2.89 -14.53
CA VAL A 269 5.67 -1.63 -14.84
C VAL A 269 4.17 -1.72 -14.52
N LEU A 270 3.53 -2.83 -14.90
CA LEU A 270 2.11 -3.08 -14.59
C LEU A 270 1.86 -3.11 -13.09
N LEU A 271 2.73 -3.77 -12.31
CA LEU A 271 2.66 -3.77 -10.84
C LEU A 271 2.67 -2.34 -10.29
N CYS A 272 3.62 -1.51 -10.71
CA CYS A 272 3.71 -0.13 -10.23
C CYS A 272 2.42 0.67 -10.52
N PHE A 273 1.91 0.61 -11.74
CA PHE A 273 0.65 1.27 -12.09
C PHE A 273 -0.55 0.74 -11.29
N THR A 274 -0.58 -0.55 -11.04
CA THR A 274 -1.65 -1.18 -10.25
C THR A 274 -1.57 -0.74 -8.79
N LEU A 275 -0.36 -0.70 -8.21
CA LEU A 275 -0.12 -0.22 -6.86
C LEU A 275 -0.60 1.22 -6.67
N PHE A 276 -0.34 2.13 -7.60
CA PHE A 276 -0.85 3.50 -7.56
C PHE A 276 -2.38 3.57 -7.54
N LYS A 277 -3.06 2.62 -8.19
CA LYS A 277 -4.52 2.55 -8.24
C LYS A 277 -5.15 1.92 -7.00
N THR A 278 -4.40 1.21 -6.17
CA THR A 278 -4.97 0.50 -5.00
C THR A 278 -5.68 1.45 -4.03
N GLY A 279 -5.14 2.65 -3.81
CA GLY A 279 -5.77 3.66 -2.95
C GLY A 279 -7.12 4.12 -3.47
N SER A 280 -7.22 4.47 -4.76
CA SER A 280 -8.47 4.89 -5.38
C SER A 280 -9.48 3.75 -5.45
N LEU A 281 -9.03 2.53 -5.70
CA LEU A 281 -9.87 1.33 -5.70
C LEU A 281 -10.43 1.04 -4.31
N ALA A 282 -9.61 1.12 -3.27
CA ALA A 282 -10.07 0.97 -1.90
C ALA A 282 -11.13 2.02 -1.54
N LYS A 283 -10.89 3.30 -1.85
CA LYS A 283 -11.87 4.38 -1.64
C LYS A 283 -13.17 4.13 -2.39
N ALA A 284 -13.11 3.65 -3.63
CA ALA A 284 -14.29 3.32 -4.41
C ALA A 284 -15.11 2.16 -3.79
N ILE A 285 -14.45 1.11 -3.29
CA ILE A 285 -15.11 -0.04 -2.63
C ILE A 285 -15.88 0.41 -1.40
N PHE A 286 -15.30 1.30 -0.59
CA PHE A 286 -15.93 1.80 0.64
C PHE A 286 -16.79 3.05 0.40
N GLN A 287 -16.95 3.52 -0.85
CA GLN A 287 -17.68 4.75 -1.18
C GLN A 287 -17.18 5.95 -0.37
N ALA A 288 -15.87 6.03 -0.15
CA ALA A 288 -15.21 7.13 0.51
C ALA A 288 -14.89 8.24 -0.51
N HIS A 289 -15.31 9.47 -0.19
CA HIS A 289 -15.16 10.64 -1.06
C HIS A 289 -14.25 11.68 -0.44
#